data_8ae78a5ba3b4182227053b91205d9def
#
_entry.id   8ae78a5ba3b4182227053b91205d9def
#
_cell.length_a   1.000
_cell.length_b   1.000
_cell.length_c   1.000
_cell.angle_alpha   90.00
_cell.angle_beta   90.00
_cell.angle_gamma   90.00
#
_symmetry.space_group_name_H-M   'P 1'
#
loop_
_entity.id
_entity.type
_entity.pdbx_description
1 polymer ?
#
loop_
_entity_poly.entity_id
_entity_poly.type
_entity_poly.pdbx_seq_one_letter_code
_entity_poly.pdbx_strand_id
1 'polypeptide(L)'
;YEELVDRYEDYFTGGMGAEAIQTLVRNFDLEAEAEELREIINNGKGQKKMRALKRLKVVAAFLRSGNDPAGMVLDAIPVIPPELRPMVQLDGGRFATSDLNDLYRRVINRNNRLKRMIDLGAPEIIVNNEKRMLQESVDALFDNGRRGRPVTGPGNRPLKSLSDLLKGKQGRFRQNLLGKRVDYSGRSVIIVGPQLKLHECGL
;
A
#
# COMPACT_ATOMS: atom_id res chain seq x y z
N TYR A 1 16.09 21.51 10.59
CA TYR A 1 16.82 20.75 9.56
C TYR A 1 17.68 21.71 8.73
N GLU A 2 17.11 22.74 8.08
CA GLU A 2 17.82 23.73 7.27
C GLU A 2 18.99 24.38 8.04
N GLU A 3 18.76 24.86 9.26
CA GLU A 3 19.81 25.42 10.12
C GLU A 3 20.96 24.44 10.44
N LEU A 4 20.66 23.14 10.52
CA LEU A 4 21.67 22.11 10.75
C LEU A 4 22.43 21.77 9.46
N VAL A 5 21.76 21.79 8.31
CA VAL A 5 22.42 21.61 7.02
C VAL A 5 23.37 22.77 6.77
N ASP A 6 22.94 24.02 6.88
CA ASP A 6 23.77 25.19 6.68
C ASP A 6 25.01 25.24 7.62
N ARG A 7 24.87 24.72 8.85
CA ARG A 7 25.97 24.71 9.83
C ARG A 7 26.93 23.55 9.70
N TYR A 8 26.50 22.42 9.15
CA TYR A 8 27.24 21.16 9.15
C TYR A 8 27.28 20.48 7.78
N GLU A 9 27.06 21.21 6.69
CA GLU A 9 27.05 20.71 5.32
C GLU A 9 28.31 19.90 4.95
N ASP A 10 29.46 20.33 5.48
CA ASP A 10 30.74 19.66 5.27
C ASP A 10 30.87 18.28 5.95
N TYR A 11 30.02 17.99 6.93
CA TYR A 11 30.14 16.79 7.77
C TYR A 11 29.07 15.72 7.47
N PHE A 12 27.94 16.09 6.89
CA PHE A 12 26.90 15.13 6.56
C PHE A 12 26.03 15.62 5.39
N THR A 13 25.56 14.69 4.60
CA THR A 13 24.54 14.95 3.59
C THR A 13 23.18 14.58 4.15
N GLY A 14 22.24 15.52 4.14
CA GLY A 14 20.87 15.31 4.58
C GLY A 14 19.91 15.27 3.39
N GLY A 15 18.80 14.58 3.56
CA GLY A 15 17.73 14.54 2.57
C GLY A 15 16.38 14.31 3.22
N MET A 16 15.29 14.65 2.53
CA MET A 16 13.93 14.51 3.05
C MET A 16 13.07 13.62 2.17
N GLY A 17 12.16 12.91 2.83
CA GLY A 17 11.13 12.13 2.15
C GLY A 17 11.59 10.85 1.46
N ALA A 18 10.81 10.39 0.49
CA ALA A 18 11.04 9.13 -0.21
C ALA A 18 12.30 9.15 -1.08
N GLU A 19 12.68 10.29 -1.62
CA GLU A 19 13.88 10.48 -2.44
C GLU A 19 15.17 10.20 -1.65
N ALA A 20 15.25 10.72 -0.42
CA ALA A 20 16.37 10.45 0.47
C ALA A 20 16.47 8.96 0.85
N ILE A 21 15.33 8.32 1.12
CA ILE A 21 15.27 6.88 1.41
C ILE A 21 15.70 6.08 0.18
N GLN A 22 15.26 6.46 -1.01
CA GLN A 22 15.65 5.80 -2.25
C GLN A 22 17.15 5.89 -2.49
N THR A 23 17.75 7.06 -2.26
CA THR A 23 19.20 7.28 -2.37
C THR A 23 19.98 6.40 -1.39
N LEU A 24 19.54 6.33 -0.12
CA LEU A 24 20.14 5.46 0.89
C LEU A 24 20.07 3.98 0.49
N VAL A 25 18.93 3.55 -0.05
CA VAL A 25 18.73 2.14 -0.46
C VAL A 25 19.53 1.80 -1.70
N ARG A 26 19.68 2.72 -2.66
CA ARG A 26 20.52 2.52 -3.86
C ARG A 26 21.99 2.41 -3.53
N ASN A 27 22.47 3.15 -2.54
CA ASN A 27 23.85 3.16 -2.10
C ASN A 27 24.16 2.05 -1.07
N PHE A 28 23.16 1.21 -0.76
CA PHE A 28 23.30 0.19 0.28
C PHE A 28 23.95 -1.09 -0.29
N ASP A 29 25.14 -1.44 0.26
CA ASP A 29 25.82 -2.66 -0.10
C ASP A 29 25.28 -3.86 0.68
N LEU A 30 24.57 -4.74 -0.01
CA LEU A 30 23.95 -5.93 0.57
C LEU A 30 24.96 -6.98 1.03
N GLU A 31 26.07 -7.11 0.32
CA GLU A 31 27.11 -8.14 0.61
C GLU A 31 27.87 -7.75 1.87
N ALA A 32 28.38 -6.52 1.92
CA ALA A 32 29.08 -6.00 3.08
C ALA A 32 28.23 -6.03 4.35
N GLU A 33 26.97 -5.62 4.25
CA GLU A 33 26.03 -5.67 5.39
C GLU A 33 25.76 -7.12 5.85
N ALA A 34 25.66 -8.06 4.92
CA ALA A 34 25.44 -9.46 5.27
C ALA A 34 26.63 -10.05 6.05
N GLU A 35 27.85 -9.68 5.68
CA GLU A 35 29.07 -10.10 6.40
C GLU A 35 29.13 -9.50 7.80
N GLU A 36 28.91 -8.19 7.94
CA GLU A 36 28.87 -7.52 9.23
C GLU A 36 27.82 -8.14 10.16
N LEU A 37 26.62 -8.39 9.63
CA LEU A 37 25.56 -9.04 10.40
C LEU A 37 25.90 -10.46 10.84
N ARG A 38 26.62 -11.24 10.03
CA ARG A 38 27.11 -12.57 10.42
C ARG A 38 28.11 -12.49 11.55
N GLU A 39 29.03 -11.53 11.51
CA GLU A 39 29.99 -11.30 12.60
C GLU A 39 29.26 -10.91 13.91
N ILE A 40 28.28 -10.01 13.83
CA ILE A 40 27.46 -9.63 14.98
C ILE A 40 26.70 -10.83 15.54
N ILE A 41 26.20 -11.74 14.72
CA ILE A 41 25.49 -12.94 15.16
C ILE A 41 26.43 -13.93 15.84
N ASN A 42 27.65 -14.07 15.35
CA ASN A 42 28.64 -14.98 15.92
C ASN A 42 29.16 -14.48 17.27
N ASN A 43 29.42 -13.18 17.38
CA ASN A 43 30.05 -12.59 18.56
C ASN A 43 29.05 -11.97 19.55
N GLY A 44 27.83 -11.68 19.10
CA GLY A 44 26.79 -10.98 19.88
C GLY A 44 25.94 -11.90 20.73
N LYS A 45 25.38 -11.33 21.82
CA LYS A 45 24.44 -12.01 22.72
C LYS A 45 23.15 -11.19 22.88
N GLY A 46 22.08 -11.87 23.31
CA GLY A 46 20.82 -11.23 23.68
C GLY A 46 20.11 -10.48 22.55
N GLN A 47 19.63 -9.29 22.83
CA GLN A 47 18.80 -8.51 21.89
C GLN A 47 19.56 -8.06 20.62
N LYS A 48 20.86 -7.78 20.72
CA LYS A 48 21.69 -7.39 19.58
C LYS A 48 21.72 -8.50 18.54
N LYS A 49 21.95 -9.73 18.97
CA LYS A 49 21.92 -10.95 18.12
C LYS A 49 20.54 -11.14 17.48
N MET A 50 19.45 -10.98 18.25
CA MET A 50 18.08 -11.13 17.72
C MET A 50 17.74 -10.08 16.63
N ARG A 51 18.18 -8.84 16.79
CA ARG A 51 18.01 -7.78 15.79
C ARG A 51 18.81 -8.07 14.53
N ALA A 52 20.07 -8.48 14.69
CA ALA A 52 20.94 -8.86 13.57
C ALA A 52 20.36 -10.04 12.79
N LEU A 53 19.83 -11.07 13.45
CA LEU A 53 19.17 -12.20 12.78
C LEU A 53 17.95 -11.77 11.95
N LYS A 54 17.10 -10.88 12.50
CA LYS A 54 15.93 -10.37 11.75
C LYS A 54 16.36 -9.57 10.53
N ARG A 55 17.38 -8.72 10.66
CA ARG A 55 17.92 -7.92 9.56
C ARG A 55 18.59 -8.79 8.50
N LEU A 56 19.43 -9.73 8.92
CA LEU A 56 20.10 -10.68 7.99
C LEU A 56 19.10 -11.49 7.18
N LYS A 57 17.96 -11.88 7.76
CA LYS A 57 16.91 -12.60 7.03
C LYS A 57 16.39 -11.80 5.82
N VAL A 58 16.25 -10.49 5.94
CA VAL A 58 15.81 -9.61 4.85
C VAL A 58 16.93 -9.42 3.84
N VAL A 59 18.13 -9.09 4.28
CA VAL A 59 19.32 -8.90 3.41
C VAL A 59 19.61 -10.16 2.61
N ALA A 60 19.63 -11.33 3.25
CA ALA A 60 19.84 -12.61 2.59
C ALA A 60 18.73 -12.96 1.58
N ALA A 61 17.48 -12.51 1.82
CA ALA A 61 16.40 -12.71 0.86
C ALA A 61 16.62 -11.88 -0.42
N PHE A 62 17.09 -10.64 -0.30
CA PHE A 62 17.46 -9.83 -1.47
C PHE A 62 18.64 -10.42 -2.23
N LEU A 63 19.73 -10.80 -1.55
CA LEU A 63 20.90 -11.44 -2.16
C LEU A 63 20.52 -12.71 -2.92
N ARG A 64 19.69 -13.56 -2.32
CA ARG A 64 19.26 -14.82 -2.93
C ARG A 64 18.32 -14.64 -4.12
N SER A 65 17.44 -13.64 -4.08
CA SER A 65 16.49 -13.36 -5.16
C SER A 65 17.10 -12.57 -6.31
N GLY A 66 18.23 -11.87 -6.09
CA GLY A 66 18.81 -10.95 -7.05
C GLY A 66 17.99 -9.69 -7.31
N ASN A 67 16.99 -9.40 -6.46
CA ASN A 67 16.20 -8.20 -6.58
C ASN A 67 16.93 -6.99 -6.00
N ASP A 68 16.83 -5.86 -6.69
CA ASP A 68 17.34 -4.58 -6.21
C ASP A 68 16.43 -4.02 -5.11
N PRO A 69 16.95 -3.74 -3.90
CA PRO A 69 16.20 -3.10 -2.83
C PRO A 69 15.61 -1.73 -3.21
N ALA A 70 16.21 -1.01 -4.17
CA ALA A 70 15.70 0.27 -4.66
C ALA A 70 14.27 0.16 -5.21
N GLY A 71 13.88 -1.02 -5.68
CA GLY A 71 12.51 -1.31 -6.12
C GLY A 71 11.44 -1.23 -5.02
N MET A 72 11.82 -1.13 -3.74
CA MET A 72 10.87 -0.86 -2.64
C MET A 72 10.32 0.57 -2.65
N VAL A 73 11.01 1.49 -3.33
CA VAL A 73 10.56 2.88 -3.53
C VAL A 73 10.07 3.01 -4.97
N LEU A 74 8.79 3.31 -5.13
CA LEU A 74 8.17 3.39 -6.45
C LEU A 74 8.45 4.74 -7.12
N ASP A 75 8.98 4.74 -8.33
CA ASP A 75 9.11 5.92 -9.18
C ASP A 75 7.80 6.21 -9.93
N ALA A 76 6.99 5.18 -10.18
CA ALA A 76 5.70 5.29 -10.84
C ALA A 76 4.64 4.44 -10.10
N ILE A 77 3.43 4.98 -10.01
CA ILE A 77 2.32 4.29 -9.37
C ILE A 77 1.59 3.44 -10.41
N PRO A 78 1.44 2.12 -10.17
CA PRO A 78 0.67 1.28 -11.07
C PRO A 78 -0.82 1.64 -11.03
N VAL A 79 -1.43 1.74 -12.20
CA VAL A 79 -2.86 2.02 -12.35
C VAL A 79 -3.55 0.75 -12.80
N ILE A 80 -4.53 0.30 -12.03
CA ILE A 80 -5.32 -0.89 -12.41
C ILE A 80 -6.24 -0.59 -13.60
N PRO A 81 -6.57 -1.60 -14.43
CA PRO A 81 -7.47 -1.43 -15.55
C PRO A 81 -8.84 -0.85 -15.16
N PRO A 82 -9.50 -0.09 -16.06
CA PRO A 82 -10.80 0.52 -15.79
C PRO A 82 -11.90 -0.47 -15.39
N GLU A 83 -11.84 -1.69 -15.90
CA GLU A 83 -12.80 -2.77 -15.60
C GLU A 83 -12.79 -3.16 -14.13
N LEU A 84 -11.65 -3.01 -13.45
CA LEU A 84 -11.49 -3.29 -12.02
C LEU A 84 -11.88 -2.11 -11.12
N ARG A 85 -12.14 -0.94 -11.71
CA ARG A 85 -12.59 0.29 -11.02
C ARG A 85 -13.73 0.97 -11.80
N PRO A 86 -14.83 0.28 -12.04
CA PRO A 86 -15.86 0.73 -12.97
C PRO A 86 -16.53 2.03 -12.51
N MET A 87 -17.00 2.79 -13.48
CA MET A 87 -17.94 3.88 -13.34
C MET A 87 -19.20 3.51 -14.10
N VAL A 88 -20.31 3.37 -13.39
CA VAL A 88 -21.59 2.97 -13.95
C VAL A 88 -22.63 4.07 -13.81
N GLN A 89 -23.44 4.26 -14.82
CA GLN A 89 -24.55 5.19 -14.77
C GLN A 89 -25.75 4.49 -14.11
N LEU A 90 -26.30 5.15 -13.10
CA LEU A 90 -27.54 4.73 -12.43
C LEU A 90 -28.75 5.39 -13.08
N ASP A 91 -29.92 4.82 -12.82
CA ASP A 91 -31.18 5.42 -13.22
C ASP A 91 -31.29 6.85 -12.68
N GLY A 92 -31.72 7.80 -13.51
CA GLY A 92 -31.77 9.22 -13.17
C GLY A 92 -30.49 10.00 -13.46
N GLY A 93 -29.57 9.50 -14.28
CA GLY A 93 -28.40 10.20 -14.78
C GLY A 93 -27.26 10.38 -13.77
N ARG A 94 -27.36 9.77 -12.59
CA ARG A 94 -26.28 9.76 -11.59
C ARG A 94 -25.26 8.67 -11.90
N PHE A 95 -23.98 8.93 -11.57
CA PHE A 95 -22.91 7.95 -11.71
C PHE A 95 -22.50 7.38 -10.37
N ALA A 96 -22.40 6.06 -10.31
CA ALA A 96 -21.72 5.35 -9.22
C ALA A 96 -20.31 4.99 -9.68
N THR A 97 -19.33 5.33 -8.87
CA THR A 97 -17.91 5.09 -9.18
C THR A 97 -17.24 4.32 -8.06
N SER A 98 -16.21 3.57 -8.41
CA SER A 98 -15.34 2.92 -7.44
C SER A 98 -14.60 3.96 -6.60
N ASP A 99 -14.42 3.68 -5.31
CA ASP A 99 -13.63 4.52 -4.39
C ASP A 99 -12.19 4.73 -4.89
N LEU A 100 -11.62 3.76 -5.62
CA LEU A 100 -10.29 3.86 -6.20
C LEU A 100 -10.15 5.02 -7.19
N ASN A 101 -11.19 5.34 -7.96
CA ASN A 101 -11.15 6.48 -8.89
C ASN A 101 -10.98 7.80 -8.14
N ASP A 102 -11.58 7.95 -6.96
CA ASP A 102 -11.38 9.14 -6.13
C ASP A 102 -9.95 9.20 -5.54
N LEU A 103 -9.44 8.06 -5.10
CA LEU A 103 -8.06 7.97 -4.57
C LEU A 103 -7.02 8.25 -5.66
N TYR A 104 -7.16 7.70 -6.87
CA TYR A 104 -6.29 8.04 -8.00
C TYR A 104 -6.37 9.52 -8.37
N ARG A 105 -7.58 10.08 -8.43
CA ARG A 105 -7.79 11.51 -8.71
C ARG A 105 -7.05 12.40 -7.71
N ARG A 106 -7.07 12.05 -6.43
CA ARG A 106 -6.34 12.78 -5.37
C ARG A 106 -4.84 12.75 -5.61
N VAL A 107 -4.27 11.59 -5.95
CA VAL A 107 -2.85 11.46 -6.27
C VAL A 107 -2.49 12.31 -7.50
N ILE A 108 -3.26 12.23 -8.57
CA ILE A 108 -3.01 13.00 -9.81
C ILE A 108 -3.07 14.51 -9.53
N ASN A 109 -4.08 14.96 -8.79
CA ASN A 109 -4.23 16.39 -8.47
C ASN A 109 -3.07 16.91 -7.62
N ARG A 110 -2.61 16.13 -6.63
CA ARG A 110 -1.45 16.48 -5.79
C ARG A 110 -0.16 16.50 -6.61
N ASN A 111 0.04 15.50 -7.46
CA ASN A 111 1.20 15.44 -8.34
C ASN A 111 1.26 16.65 -9.31
N ASN A 112 0.14 16.97 -9.96
CA ASN A 112 0.05 18.12 -10.85
C ASN A 112 0.30 19.45 -10.11
N ARG A 113 -0.18 19.56 -8.89
CA ARG A 113 0.05 20.74 -8.06
C ARG A 113 1.51 20.85 -7.66
N LEU A 114 2.14 19.76 -7.23
CA LEU A 114 3.57 19.72 -6.91
C LEU A 114 4.41 20.12 -8.12
N LYS A 115 4.14 19.53 -9.30
CA LYS A 115 4.83 19.87 -10.54
C LYS A 115 4.75 21.37 -10.84
N ARG A 116 3.56 21.95 -10.76
CA ARG A 116 3.36 23.38 -10.98
C ARG A 116 4.14 24.25 -9.99
N MET A 117 4.23 23.84 -8.72
CA MET A 117 4.99 24.58 -7.71
C MET A 117 6.49 24.53 -8.00
N ILE A 118 7.01 23.39 -8.43
CA ILE A 118 8.42 23.25 -8.84
C ILE A 118 8.70 24.12 -10.07
N ASP A 119 7.83 24.06 -11.09
CA ASP A 119 7.98 24.84 -12.34
C ASP A 119 7.95 26.37 -12.07
N LEU A 120 7.22 26.81 -11.05
CA LEU A 120 7.14 28.20 -10.62
C LEU A 120 8.27 28.65 -9.69
N GLY A 121 9.19 27.75 -9.29
CA GLY A 121 10.27 28.07 -8.36
C GLY A 121 9.78 28.41 -6.95
N ALA A 122 8.71 27.75 -6.48
CA ALA A 122 8.18 28.00 -5.14
C ALA A 122 9.23 27.71 -4.04
N PRO A 123 9.14 28.38 -2.87
CA PRO A 123 10.04 28.14 -1.75
C PRO A 123 10.07 26.66 -1.35
N GLU A 124 11.25 26.18 -0.97
CA GLU A 124 11.48 24.75 -0.65
C GLU A 124 10.54 24.21 0.44
N ILE A 125 10.26 25.01 1.46
CA ILE A 125 9.34 24.63 2.54
C ILE A 125 7.93 24.31 2.02
N ILE A 126 7.45 25.03 1.00
CA ILE A 126 6.14 24.80 0.38
C ILE A 126 6.19 23.54 -0.48
N VAL A 127 7.26 23.36 -1.26
CA VAL A 127 7.48 22.17 -2.08
C VAL A 127 7.55 20.91 -1.22
N ASN A 128 8.30 20.95 -0.12
CA ASN A 128 8.43 19.85 0.82
C ASN A 128 7.10 19.49 1.49
N ASN A 129 6.29 20.49 1.83
CA ASN A 129 4.94 20.25 2.36
C ASN A 129 4.02 19.57 1.31
N GLU A 130 4.08 19.99 0.05
CA GLU A 130 3.30 19.37 -1.02
C GLU A 130 3.80 17.94 -1.35
N LYS A 131 5.12 17.69 -1.31
CA LYS A 131 5.70 16.33 -1.38
C LYS A 131 5.12 15.43 -0.28
N ARG A 132 5.03 15.92 0.95
CA ARG A 132 4.42 15.19 2.08
C ARG A 132 2.94 14.89 1.83
N MET A 133 2.18 15.85 1.32
CA MET A 133 0.75 15.67 1.02
C MET A 133 0.53 14.70 -0.15
N LEU A 134 1.43 14.66 -1.13
CA LEU A 134 1.44 13.66 -2.19
C LEU A 134 1.68 12.27 -1.62
N GLN A 135 2.68 12.12 -0.75
CA GLN A 135 2.96 10.85 -0.06
C GLN A 135 1.75 10.35 0.73
N GLU A 136 1.07 11.22 1.47
CA GLU A 136 -0.16 10.87 2.19
C GLU A 136 -1.27 10.37 1.25
N SER A 137 -1.40 10.96 0.07
CA SER A 137 -2.38 10.52 -0.94
C SER A 137 -2.03 9.15 -1.52
N VAL A 138 -0.74 8.87 -1.71
CA VAL A 138 -0.25 7.55 -2.15
C VAL A 138 -0.45 6.50 -1.06
N ASP A 139 -0.13 6.81 0.17
CA ASP A 139 -0.35 5.93 1.32
C ASP A 139 -1.84 5.55 1.45
N ALA A 140 -2.75 6.51 1.25
CA ALA A 140 -4.19 6.26 1.26
C ALA A 140 -4.65 5.39 0.08
N LEU A 141 -4.05 5.50 -1.09
CA LEU A 141 -4.35 4.64 -2.24
C LEU A 141 -3.99 3.18 -1.95
N PHE A 142 -2.85 2.92 -1.32
CA PHE A 142 -2.40 1.58 -1.01
C PHE A 142 -3.09 0.96 0.20
N ASP A 143 -3.14 1.66 1.33
CA ASP A 143 -3.75 1.17 2.57
C ASP A 143 -4.34 2.32 3.40
N ASN A 144 -5.55 2.73 3.06
CA ASN A 144 -6.22 3.86 3.68
C ASN A 144 -6.49 3.62 5.18
N GLY A 145 -6.05 4.57 6.00
CA GLY A 145 -6.21 4.53 7.46
C GLY A 145 -5.11 3.78 8.22
N ARG A 146 -4.09 3.26 7.54
CA ARG A 146 -2.93 2.66 8.21
C ARG A 146 -2.08 3.70 8.93
N ARG A 147 -1.97 4.90 8.36
CA ARG A 147 -1.28 6.06 8.94
C ARG A 147 -2.26 7.18 9.16
N GLY A 148 -2.59 7.47 10.41
CA GLY A 148 -3.46 8.57 10.77
C GLY A 148 -4.94 8.37 10.42
N ARG A 149 -5.66 9.46 10.23
CA ARG A 149 -7.09 9.43 9.91
C ARG A 149 -7.30 8.96 8.48
N PRO A 150 -8.24 8.03 8.24
CA PRO A 150 -8.55 7.58 6.89
C PRO A 150 -9.16 8.71 6.06
N VAL A 151 -8.88 8.68 4.77
CA VAL A 151 -9.55 9.51 3.79
C VAL A 151 -10.99 9.03 3.65
N THR A 152 -11.96 9.93 3.79
CA THR A 152 -13.39 9.62 3.75
C THR A 152 -14.07 10.19 2.52
N GLY A 153 -15.14 9.53 2.10
CA GLY A 153 -16.06 9.98 1.09
C GLY A 153 -17.33 10.59 1.70
N PRO A 154 -18.39 10.72 0.92
CA PRO A 154 -19.69 11.18 1.39
C PRO A 154 -20.19 10.35 2.58
N GLY A 155 -20.75 11.02 3.60
CA GLY A 155 -21.23 10.36 4.82
C GLY A 155 -20.13 9.87 5.76
N ASN A 156 -18.92 10.46 5.71
CA ASN A 156 -17.77 10.10 6.55
C ASN A 156 -17.34 8.61 6.45
N ARG A 157 -17.76 7.90 5.42
CA ARG A 157 -17.35 6.52 5.18
C ARG A 157 -15.90 6.49 4.69
N PRO A 158 -15.00 5.70 5.29
CA PRO A 158 -13.66 5.50 4.77
C PRO A 158 -13.70 4.94 3.34
N LEU A 159 -12.86 5.49 2.45
CA LEU A 159 -12.72 4.99 1.09
C LEU A 159 -11.97 3.66 1.08
N LYS A 160 -12.42 2.71 0.26
CA LYS A 160 -11.75 1.41 0.08
C LYS A 160 -10.49 1.58 -0.75
N SER A 161 -9.34 1.25 -0.15
CA SER A 161 -8.02 1.25 -0.78
C SER A 161 -7.73 -0.05 -1.54
N LEU A 162 -6.60 -0.11 -2.25
CA LEU A 162 -6.14 -1.33 -2.92
C LEU A 162 -5.99 -2.51 -1.95
N SER A 163 -5.45 -2.26 -0.76
CA SER A 163 -5.33 -3.27 0.30
C SER A 163 -6.69 -3.84 0.73
N ASP A 164 -7.71 -2.98 0.83
CA ASP A 164 -9.07 -3.38 1.22
C ASP A 164 -9.78 -4.25 0.17
N LEU A 165 -9.36 -4.17 -1.09
CA LEU A 165 -9.85 -5.05 -2.14
C LEU A 165 -9.35 -6.50 -1.98
N LEU A 166 -8.25 -6.71 -1.27
CA LEU A 166 -7.62 -8.02 -1.10
C LEU A 166 -7.96 -8.68 0.24
N LYS A 167 -8.03 -7.88 1.31
CA LYS A 167 -8.20 -8.36 2.68
C LYS A 167 -9.66 -8.46 3.13
N GLY A 168 -9.89 -9.24 4.18
CA GLY A 168 -11.18 -9.38 4.85
C GLY A 168 -12.16 -10.33 4.15
N LYS A 169 -13.40 -10.40 4.68
CA LYS A 169 -14.46 -11.31 4.18
C LYS A 169 -14.91 -10.96 2.77
N GLN A 170 -14.90 -9.67 2.41
CA GLN A 170 -15.30 -9.15 1.10
C GLN A 170 -14.11 -8.94 0.16
N GLY A 171 -12.91 -9.32 0.58
CA GLY A 171 -11.72 -9.23 -0.23
C GLY A 171 -11.65 -10.34 -1.29
N ARG A 172 -10.83 -10.12 -2.30
CA ARG A 172 -10.68 -10.99 -3.46
C ARG A 172 -10.36 -12.45 -3.09
N PHE A 173 -9.50 -12.66 -2.09
CA PHE A 173 -9.13 -14.00 -1.67
C PHE A 173 -10.32 -14.79 -1.11
N ARG A 174 -11.03 -14.23 -0.14
CA ARG A 174 -12.11 -14.95 0.54
C ARG A 174 -13.41 -14.99 -0.26
N GLN A 175 -13.71 -13.94 -1.00
CA GLN A 175 -15.00 -13.81 -1.70
C GLN A 175 -14.99 -14.46 -3.11
N ASN A 176 -13.86 -14.45 -3.82
CA ASN A 176 -13.79 -14.83 -5.22
C ASN A 176 -12.84 -15.99 -5.53
N LEU A 177 -11.85 -16.27 -4.68
CA LEU A 177 -10.83 -17.29 -4.92
C LEU A 177 -11.03 -18.54 -4.05
N LEU A 178 -11.23 -18.40 -2.74
CA LEU A 178 -11.45 -19.54 -1.84
C LEU A 178 -12.89 -20.07 -1.90
N GLY A 179 -13.82 -19.27 -2.35
CA GLY A 179 -15.21 -19.65 -2.57
C GLY A 179 -15.79 -18.87 -3.73
N LYS A 180 -16.47 -19.54 -4.64
CA LYS A 180 -17.11 -18.95 -5.82
C LYS A 180 -18.60 -19.30 -5.83
N ARG A 181 -19.41 -18.44 -6.43
CA ARG A 181 -20.78 -18.82 -6.81
C ARG A 181 -20.69 -19.78 -7.97
N VAL A 182 -21.45 -20.86 -7.89
CA VAL A 182 -21.47 -21.91 -8.91
C VAL A 182 -22.88 -22.05 -9.47
N ASP A 183 -22.97 -22.52 -10.73
CA ASP A 183 -24.22 -22.88 -11.38
C ASP A 183 -24.74 -24.21 -10.82
N TYR A 184 -25.97 -24.51 -11.14
CA TYR A 184 -26.67 -25.75 -10.71
C TYR A 184 -26.75 -25.91 -9.18
N SER A 185 -26.83 -24.81 -8.47
CA SER A 185 -27.00 -24.77 -7.02
C SER A 185 -28.14 -23.84 -6.65
N GLY A 186 -28.85 -24.20 -5.59
CA GLY A 186 -30.00 -23.44 -5.11
C GLY A 186 -30.07 -23.42 -3.60
N ARG A 187 -30.93 -22.57 -3.10
CA ARG A 187 -31.22 -22.45 -1.67
C ARG A 187 -32.70 -22.21 -1.47
N SER A 188 -33.32 -22.95 -0.56
CA SER A 188 -34.71 -22.79 -0.22
C SER A 188 -34.95 -22.86 1.28
N VAL A 189 -36.15 -22.54 1.69
CA VAL A 189 -36.60 -22.71 3.08
C VAL A 189 -36.94 -24.17 3.31
N ILE A 190 -36.45 -24.74 4.42
CA ILE A 190 -36.78 -26.08 4.86
C ILE A 190 -38.00 -26.00 5.77
N ILE A 191 -39.05 -26.73 5.43
CA ILE A 191 -40.26 -26.85 6.23
C ILE A 191 -40.53 -28.32 6.59
N VAL A 192 -41.44 -28.57 7.51
CA VAL A 192 -41.85 -29.91 7.89
C VAL A 192 -42.66 -30.56 6.77
N GLY A 193 -42.40 -31.85 6.51
CA GLY A 193 -43.11 -32.70 5.55
C GLY A 193 -43.72 -33.90 6.27
N PRO A 194 -44.89 -33.79 6.88
CA PRO A 194 -45.44 -34.84 7.72
C PRO A 194 -45.77 -36.13 6.94
N GLN A 195 -45.82 -36.04 5.60
CA GLN A 195 -46.09 -37.20 4.70
C GLN A 195 -44.82 -37.91 4.28
N LEU A 196 -43.65 -37.35 4.54
CA LEU A 196 -42.34 -37.91 4.16
C LEU A 196 -41.78 -38.77 5.29
N LYS A 197 -41.13 -39.89 4.89
CA LYS A 197 -40.39 -40.70 5.83
C LYS A 197 -39.07 -40.03 6.21
N LEU A 198 -38.43 -40.51 7.29
CA LEU A 198 -37.17 -39.91 7.83
C LEU A 198 -36.01 -39.83 6.83
N HIS A 199 -36.01 -40.68 5.80
CA HIS A 199 -34.99 -40.73 4.76
C HIS A 199 -35.41 -40.05 3.46
N GLU A 200 -36.57 -39.43 3.40
CA GLU A 200 -37.13 -38.78 2.22
C GLU A 200 -37.07 -37.27 2.35
N CYS A 201 -36.80 -36.62 1.23
CA CYS A 201 -36.77 -35.18 1.07
C CYS A 201 -37.59 -34.81 -0.17
N GLY A 202 -38.50 -33.86 -0.02
CA GLY A 202 -39.24 -33.30 -1.15
C GLY A 202 -38.57 -32.00 -1.61
N LEU A 203 -38.28 -31.87 -2.92
CA LEU A 203 -37.74 -30.68 -3.57
C LEU A 203 -38.79 -30.00 -4.43
#